data_b382fb4181c12d03ed3e33db3f7c1380
#
_entry.id   b382fb4181c12d03ed3e33db3f7c1380
#
_cell.length_a   1.000
_cell.length_b   1.000
_cell.length_c   1.000
_cell.angle_alpha   90.00
_cell.angle_beta   90.00
_cell.angle_gamma   90.00
#
_symmetry.space_group_name_H-M   'P 1'
#
loop_
_entity.id
_entity.type
_entity.pdbx_description
1 polymer ?
#
loop_
_entity_poly.entity_id
_entity_poly.type
_entity_poly.pdbx_seq_one_letter_code
_entity_poly.pdbx_strand_id
1 'polypeptide(L)'
;MNQGIFYAVGVGAGDPMDMTLRAKAVLEQADIIVTPIPKAGGTSAAYAIAAQAADLSHAERLDILFPMQAHNDYRERLRSGVLQPVCAALDSGRQVAMVTLGDVSVYSTASYVRQLLAEKGYATQVIAGVPSFCAGAAKAQQSLCENSESLQILPAVHSREAVETALEQFDNLVVMKAGRAMAWLLPLLRERGLLEHTTMLRDVGMPSEYIGKPELEPYSYFTTLLIKGGDL
;
A
#
# COMPACT_ATOMS: atom_id res chain seq x y z
N MET A 1 -31.11 16.21 1.62
CA MET A 1 -30.52 15.38 0.54
C MET A 1 -29.63 14.35 1.23
N ASN A 2 -29.67 13.08 0.82
CA ASN A 2 -28.70 12.10 1.38
C ASN A 2 -27.30 12.46 0.90
N GLN A 3 -26.35 12.57 1.83
CA GLN A 3 -24.95 12.72 1.50
C GLN A 3 -24.42 11.45 0.81
N GLY A 4 -23.43 11.61 -0.07
CA GLY A 4 -22.71 10.49 -0.66
C GLY A 4 -21.84 9.75 0.37
N ILE A 5 -21.30 8.61 -0.03
CA ILE A 5 -20.39 7.79 0.79
C ILE A 5 -18.98 7.87 0.19
N PHE A 6 -17.99 8.01 1.05
CA PHE A 6 -16.59 7.90 0.66
C PHE A 6 -16.07 6.48 0.91
N TYR A 7 -15.50 5.86 -0.13
CA TYR A 7 -14.89 4.54 -0.08
C TYR A 7 -13.37 4.65 -0.20
N ALA A 8 -12.63 4.19 0.79
CA ALA A 8 -11.20 3.95 0.65
C ALA A 8 -11.02 2.52 0.13
N VAL A 9 -10.45 2.35 -1.07
CA VAL A 9 -10.45 1.08 -1.80
C VAL A 9 -9.04 0.57 -2.06
N GLY A 10 -8.69 -0.59 -1.48
CA GLY A 10 -7.47 -1.32 -1.81
C GLY A 10 -7.63 -2.07 -3.14
N VAL A 11 -6.71 -1.84 -4.07
CA VAL A 11 -6.77 -2.42 -5.43
C VAL A 11 -5.78 -3.57 -5.65
N GLY A 12 -5.15 -4.07 -4.59
CA GLY A 12 -4.10 -5.09 -4.71
C GLY A 12 -2.72 -4.50 -5.03
N ALA A 13 -1.73 -5.37 -5.15
CA ALA A 13 -0.33 -4.96 -5.21
C ALA A 13 0.17 -4.55 -6.60
N GLY A 14 -0.45 -5.05 -7.67
CA GLY A 14 0.02 -4.80 -9.03
C GLY A 14 -0.76 -5.61 -10.08
N ASP A 15 -1.01 -6.87 -9.81
CA ASP A 15 -1.83 -7.71 -10.67
C ASP A 15 -3.32 -7.34 -10.51
N PRO A 16 -4.05 -6.99 -11.59
CA PRO A 16 -5.48 -6.73 -11.53
C PRO A 16 -6.32 -7.90 -10.98
N MET A 17 -5.84 -9.13 -11.10
CA MET A 17 -6.50 -10.33 -10.57
C MET A 17 -6.44 -10.42 -9.03
N ASP A 18 -5.54 -9.69 -8.39
CA ASP A 18 -5.47 -9.58 -6.92
C ASP A 18 -6.48 -8.56 -6.36
N MET A 19 -7.27 -7.90 -7.21
CA MET A 19 -8.33 -7.01 -6.75
C MET A 19 -9.51 -7.81 -6.23
N THR A 20 -10.03 -7.45 -5.05
CA THR A 20 -11.19 -8.14 -4.50
C THR A 20 -12.47 -7.87 -5.32
N LEU A 21 -13.37 -8.84 -5.38
CA LEU A 21 -14.68 -8.65 -6.03
C LEU A 21 -15.47 -7.48 -5.44
N ARG A 22 -15.32 -7.22 -4.14
CA ARG A 22 -15.93 -6.06 -3.48
C ARG A 22 -15.33 -4.74 -3.95
N ALA A 23 -14.00 -4.68 -4.09
CA ALA A 23 -13.33 -3.49 -4.62
C ALA A 23 -13.81 -3.19 -6.05
N LYS A 24 -13.87 -4.20 -6.91
CA LYS A 24 -14.43 -4.07 -8.28
C LYS A 24 -15.85 -3.53 -8.24
N ALA A 25 -16.76 -4.15 -7.50
CA ALA A 25 -18.16 -3.73 -7.45
C ALA A 25 -18.36 -2.30 -6.93
N VAL A 26 -17.56 -1.86 -5.94
CA VAL A 26 -17.62 -0.49 -5.42
C VAL A 26 -17.08 0.51 -6.45
N LEU A 27 -15.99 0.19 -7.13
CA LEU A 27 -15.41 1.07 -8.16
C LEU A 27 -16.35 1.24 -9.37
N GLU A 28 -17.03 0.17 -9.78
CA GLU A 28 -18.02 0.20 -10.88
C GLU A 28 -19.33 0.93 -10.52
N GLN A 29 -19.54 1.31 -9.25
CA GLN A 29 -20.69 2.08 -8.80
C GLN A 29 -20.33 3.50 -8.35
N ALA A 30 -19.05 3.84 -8.31
CA ALA A 30 -18.60 5.15 -7.87
C ALA A 30 -18.79 6.20 -8.97
N ASP A 31 -19.31 7.38 -8.60
CA ASP A 31 -19.43 8.53 -9.52
C ASP A 31 -18.09 9.22 -9.74
N ILE A 32 -17.20 9.15 -8.74
CA ILE A 32 -15.86 9.76 -8.79
C ILE A 32 -14.81 8.78 -8.30
N ILE A 33 -13.73 8.64 -9.07
CA ILE A 33 -12.52 7.93 -8.65
C ILE A 33 -11.43 8.92 -8.29
N VAL A 34 -11.16 9.05 -7.00
CA VAL A 34 -10.03 9.84 -6.49
C VAL A 34 -8.73 9.07 -6.69
N THR A 35 -7.82 9.70 -7.41
CA THR A 35 -6.58 9.09 -7.85
C THR A 35 -5.40 9.82 -7.21
N PRO A 36 -4.67 9.18 -6.27
CA PRO A 36 -3.46 9.78 -5.71
C PRO A 36 -2.35 9.80 -6.76
N ILE A 37 -1.79 10.99 -7.01
CA ILE A 37 -0.65 11.18 -7.90
C ILE A 37 0.54 11.78 -7.13
N PRO A 38 1.80 11.33 -7.39
CA PRO A 38 2.97 11.80 -6.65
C PRO A 38 3.44 13.20 -7.09
N LYS A 39 3.11 13.60 -8.31
CA LYS A 39 3.44 14.91 -8.91
C LYS A 39 2.39 15.30 -9.95
N ALA A 40 2.28 16.59 -10.22
CA ALA A 40 1.37 17.10 -11.25
C ALA A 40 1.66 16.43 -12.62
N GLY A 41 0.61 15.96 -13.30
CA GLY A 41 0.71 15.21 -14.55
C GLY A 41 1.29 13.78 -14.40
N GLY A 42 1.49 13.31 -13.17
CA GLY A 42 1.96 11.96 -12.89
C GLY A 42 0.88 10.91 -13.12
N THR A 43 1.32 9.65 -13.21
CA THR A 43 0.43 8.49 -13.31
C THR A 43 0.21 7.87 -11.94
N SER A 44 -0.95 7.27 -11.72
CA SER A 44 -1.26 6.50 -10.51
C SER A 44 -1.26 5.01 -10.86
N ALA A 45 -0.34 4.26 -10.25
CA ALA A 45 -0.32 2.81 -10.39
C ALA A 45 -1.63 2.18 -9.87
N ALA A 46 -2.18 2.68 -8.77
CA ALA A 46 -3.44 2.18 -8.22
C ALA A 46 -4.61 2.36 -9.22
N TYR A 47 -4.69 3.51 -9.90
CA TYR A 47 -5.71 3.72 -10.92
C TYR A 47 -5.49 2.81 -12.14
N ALA A 48 -4.25 2.63 -12.57
CA ALA A 48 -3.93 1.77 -13.71
C ALA A 48 -4.31 0.31 -13.46
N ILE A 49 -4.15 -0.19 -12.23
CA ILE A 49 -4.61 -1.53 -11.82
C ILE A 49 -6.14 -1.59 -11.82
N ALA A 50 -6.80 -0.62 -11.17
CA ALA A 50 -8.25 -0.57 -11.09
C ALA A 50 -8.93 -0.56 -12.47
N ALA A 51 -8.40 0.24 -13.41
CA ALA A 51 -8.93 0.37 -14.76
C ALA A 51 -8.75 -0.87 -15.65
N GLN A 52 -7.88 -1.82 -15.26
CA GLN A 52 -7.76 -3.11 -15.93
C GLN A 52 -8.76 -4.15 -15.42
N ALA A 53 -9.21 -4.01 -14.16
CA ALA A 53 -10.09 -4.99 -13.52
C ALA A 53 -11.57 -4.56 -13.45
N ALA A 54 -11.86 -3.25 -13.54
CA ALA A 54 -13.20 -2.67 -13.41
C ALA A 54 -13.50 -1.70 -14.55
N ASP A 55 -14.76 -1.61 -14.95
CA ASP A 55 -15.21 -0.59 -15.89
C ASP A 55 -15.40 0.75 -15.16
N LEU A 56 -14.47 1.67 -15.38
CA LEU A 56 -14.47 3.01 -14.80
C LEU A 56 -14.86 4.10 -15.80
N SER A 57 -15.35 3.72 -16.99
CA SER A 57 -15.63 4.66 -18.10
C SER A 57 -16.71 5.70 -17.79
N HIS A 58 -17.60 5.39 -16.85
CA HIS A 58 -18.69 6.26 -16.40
C HIS A 58 -18.27 7.22 -15.28
N ALA A 59 -17.16 6.93 -14.57
CA ALA A 59 -16.74 7.68 -13.41
C ALA A 59 -15.86 8.88 -13.77
N GLU A 60 -16.09 10.00 -13.11
CA GLU A 60 -15.18 11.15 -13.18
C GLU A 60 -13.86 10.82 -12.44
N ARG A 61 -12.72 11.04 -13.10
CA ARG A 61 -11.43 10.90 -12.46
C ARG A 61 -11.01 12.21 -11.81
N LEU A 62 -10.70 12.17 -10.50
CA LEU A 62 -10.22 13.28 -9.71
C LEU A 62 -8.78 13.01 -9.23
N ASP A 63 -7.80 13.63 -9.90
CA ASP A 63 -6.40 13.51 -9.51
C ASP A 63 -6.08 14.42 -8.32
N ILE A 64 -5.58 13.83 -7.22
CA ILE A 64 -5.15 14.58 -6.04
C ILE A 64 -3.66 14.38 -5.81
N LEU A 65 -2.93 15.48 -5.64
CA LEU A 65 -1.49 15.48 -5.44
C LEU A 65 -1.13 15.05 -4.01
N PHE A 66 -0.45 13.91 -3.90
CA PHE A 66 0.15 13.40 -2.67
C PHE A 66 1.67 13.28 -2.84
N PRO A 67 2.46 14.33 -2.56
CA PRO A 67 3.91 14.26 -2.67
C PRO A 67 4.48 13.20 -1.73
N MET A 68 5.38 12.36 -2.21
CA MET A 68 6.02 11.28 -1.44
C MET A 68 7.08 11.80 -0.44
N GLN A 69 6.93 12.99 0.08
CA GLN A 69 7.85 13.56 1.08
C GLN A 69 7.37 13.20 2.49
N ALA A 70 8.28 12.62 3.26
CA ALA A 70 8.08 12.32 4.66
C ALA A 70 8.08 13.61 5.47
N HIS A 71 6.91 14.12 5.90
CA HIS A 71 6.85 15.10 6.99
C HIS A 71 5.46 15.16 7.64
N ASN A 72 5.46 15.53 8.91
CA ASN A 72 4.34 15.64 9.86
C ASN A 72 3.17 16.54 9.43
N ASP A 73 3.23 17.12 8.23
CA ASP A 73 2.32 18.13 7.68
C ASP A 73 1.19 17.52 6.81
N TYR A 74 1.11 16.19 6.71
CA TYR A 74 0.12 15.53 5.85
C TYR A 74 -1.33 15.85 6.24
N ARG A 75 -1.63 15.84 7.55
CA ARG A 75 -2.97 16.15 8.06
C ARG A 75 -3.34 17.60 7.82
N GLU A 76 -2.40 18.53 7.99
CA GLU A 76 -2.63 19.94 7.81
C GLU A 76 -2.83 20.30 6.33
N ARG A 77 -2.01 19.75 5.44
CA ARG A 77 -2.19 19.88 3.99
C ARG A 77 -3.52 19.29 3.50
N LEU A 78 -3.95 18.15 4.04
CA LEU A 78 -5.26 17.58 3.72
C LEU A 78 -6.40 18.44 4.27
N ARG A 79 -6.20 19.14 5.38
CA ARG A 79 -7.16 20.11 5.93
C ARG A 79 -7.21 21.41 5.13
N SER A 80 -6.12 21.82 4.47
CA SER A 80 -5.97 23.12 3.80
C SER A 80 -6.62 23.21 2.41
N GLY A 81 -7.63 22.41 2.11
CA GLY A 81 -8.44 22.56 0.90
C GLY A 81 -8.25 21.47 -0.17
N VAL A 82 -7.27 20.58 -0.06
CA VAL A 82 -7.07 19.46 -1.01
C VAL A 82 -8.29 18.56 -1.09
N LEU A 83 -9.07 18.43 0.00
CA LEU A 83 -10.29 17.61 0.05
C LEU A 83 -11.56 18.36 -0.34
N GLN A 84 -11.49 19.66 -0.66
CA GLN A 84 -12.68 20.45 -1.05
C GLN A 84 -13.48 19.82 -2.20
N PRO A 85 -12.85 19.35 -3.30
CA PRO A 85 -13.61 18.70 -4.37
C PRO A 85 -14.31 17.42 -3.92
N VAL A 86 -13.66 16.64 -3.03
CA VAL A 86 -14.25 15.42 -2.45
C VAL A 86 -15.44 15.76 -1.57
N CYS A 87 -15.31 16.76 -0.69
CA CYS A 87 -16.42 17.22 0.17
C CYS A 87 -17.60 17.71 -0.68
N ALA A 88 -17.38 18.54 -1.69
CA ALA A 88 -18.42 19.06 -2.57
C ALA A 88 -19.17 17.93 -3.31
N ALA A 89 -18.46 16.89 -3.74
CA ALA A 89 -19.06 15.71 -4.35
C ALA A 89 -19.95 14.96 -3.37
N LEU A 90 -19.44 14.69 -2.16
CA LEU A 90 -20.21 14.02 -1.11
C LEU A 90 -21.46 14.82 -0.69
N ASP A 91 -21.35 16.14 -0.58
CA ASP A 91 -22.49 17.03 -0.26
C ASP A 91 -23.57 17.01 -1.36
N SER A 92 -23.18 16.77 -2.61
CA SER A 92 -24.11 16.59 -3.74
C SER A 92 -24.72 15.18 -3.84
N GLY A 93 -24.37 14.27 -2.93
CA GLY A 93 -24.90 12.90 -2.87
C GLY A 93 -24.13 11.90 -3.73
N ARG A 94 -22.99 12.29 -4.35
CA ARG A 94 -22.19 11.41 -5.21
C ARG A 94 -21.38 10.40 -4.40
N GLN A 95 -21.24 9.18 -4.94
CA GLN A 95 -20.39 8.13 -4.38
C GLN A 95 -18.94 8.37 -4.82
N VAL A 96 -18.02 8.46 -3.86
CA VAL A 96 -16.62 8.78 -4.11
C VAL A 96 -15.73 7.64 -3.66
N ALA A 97 -14.95 7.05 -4.57
CA ALA A 97 -13.98 5.99 -4.25
C ALA A 97 -12.56 6.48 -4.44
N MET A 98 -11.72 6.34 -3.41
CA MET A 98 -10.28 6.63 -3.50
C MET A 98 -9.49 5.32 -3.59
N VAL A 99 -8.76 5.14 -4.69
CA VAL A 99 -7.93 3.94 -4.91
C VAL A 99 -6.58 4.05 -4.20
N THR A 100 -6.10 2.92 -3.67
CA THR A 100 -4.75 2.80 -3.09
C THR A 100 -4.13 1.45 -3.41
N LEU A 101 -2.81 1.41 -3.60
CA LEU A 101 -2.07 0.16 -3.78
C LEU A 101 -2.15 -0.73 -2.54
N GLY A 102 -2.22 -2.04 -2.74
CA GLY A 102 -2.31 -3.01 -1.67
C GLY A 102 -3.62 -2.93 -0.92
N ASP A 103 -3.53 -2.82 0.41
CA ASP A 103 -4.66 -2.71 1.33
C ASP A 103 -4.71 -1.35 2.03
N VAL A 104 -5.90 -0.86 2.31
CA VAL A 104 -6.13 0.45 2.97
C VAL A 104 -5.59 0.47 4.39
N SER A 105 -5.58 -0.66 5.10
CA SER A 105 -5.14 -0.75 6.50
C SER A 105 -3.62 -0.73 6.64
N VAL A 106 -2.86 -0.93 5.54
CA VAL A 106 -1.40 -1.04 5.56
C VAL A 106 -0.74 0.21 4.97
N TYR A 107 -0.36 1.15 5.82
CA TYR A 107 0.40 2.38 5.48
C TYR A 107 -0.16 3.17 4.30
N SER A 108 -1.49 3.27 4.21
CA SER A 108 -2.20 3.88 3.09
C SER A 108 -2.56 5.35 3.33
N THR A 109 -2.33 6.20 2.33
CA THR A 109 -2.80 7.59 2.32
C THR A 109 -4.33 7.69 2.34
N ALA A 110 -5.04 6.75 1.71
CA ALA A 110 -6.50 6.71 1.69
C ALA A 110 -7.09 6.56 3.11
N SER A 111 -6.38 5.89 4.03
CA SER A 111 -6.79 5.80 5.43
C SER A 111 -6.82 7.17 6.13
N TYR A 112 -5.82 8.04 5.88
CA TYR A 112 -5.81 9.40 6.44
C TYR A 112 -6.93 10.27 5.87
N VAL A 113 -7.17 10.21 4.56
CA VAL A 113 -8.28 10.93 3.90
C VAL A 113 -9.62 10.50 4.49
N ARG A 114 -9.83 9.18 4.61
CA ARG A 114 -11.04 8.62 5.22
C ARG A 114 -11.26 9.12 6.64
N GLN A 115 -10.21 9.11 7.48
CA GLN A 115 -10.32 9.59 8.87
C GLN A 115 -10.73 11.06 8.93
N LEU A 116 -10.13 11.93 8.12
CA LEU A 116 -10.47 13.35 8.08
C LEU A 116 -11.88 13.61 7.58
N LEU A 117 -12.39 12.82 6.63
CA LEU A 117 -13.77 12.91 6.17
C LEU A 117 -14.75 12.43 7.26
N ALA A 118 -14.42 11.36 7.97
CA ALA A 118 -15.21 10.89 9.11
C ALA A 118 -15.25 11.92 10.26
N GLU A 119 -14.12 12.60 10.56
CA GLU A 119 -14.04 13.71 11.52
C GLU A 119 -14.96 14.89 11.12
N LYS A 120 -15.22 15.08 9.83
CA LYS A 120 -16.15 16.08 9.28
C LYS A 120 -17.61 15.61 9.24
N GLY A 121 -17.90 14.35 9.64
CA GLY A 121 -19.26 13.78 9.68
C GLY A 121 -19.70 13.07 8.40
N TYR A 122 -18.83 12.87 7.42
CA TYR A 122 -19.18 12.11 6.22
C TYR A 122 -19.22 10.60 6.49
N ALA A 123 -20.14 9.90 5.85
CA ALA A 123 -20.18 8.44 5.83
C ALA A 123 -18.95 7.90 5.06
N THR A 124 -18.22 6.98 5.66
CA THR A 124 -17.02 6.40 5.06
C THR A 124 -16.96 4.90 5.21
N GLN A 125 -16.42 4.20 4.21
CA GLN A 125 -16.17 2.75 4.26
C GLN A 125 -14.76 2.43 3.82
N VAL A 126 -14.21 1.31 4.34
CA VAL A 126 -12.94 0.72 3.93
C VAL A 126 -13.25 -0.56 3.15
N ILE A 127 -12.66 -0.67 1.98
CA ILE A 127 -12.74 -1.84 1.12
C ILE A 127 -11.36 -2.49 1.08
N ALA A 128 -11.27 -3.72 1.57
CA ALA A 128 -10.02 -4.45 1.67
C ALA A 128 -9.40 -4.75 0.30
N GLY A 129 -8.08 -4.74 0.24
CA GLY A 129 -7.26 -5.20 -0.88
C GLY A 129 -6.25 -6.25 -0.44
N VAL A 130 -5.49 -6.81 -1.37
CA VAL A 130 -4.40 -7.74 -1.07
C VAL A 130 -3.10 -6.95 -0.85
N PRO A 131 -2.49 -6.97 0.36
CA PRO A 131 -1.21 -6.29 0.60
C PRO A 131 -0.08 -6.90 -0.25
N SER A 132 0.90 -6.09 -0.63
CA SER A 132 2.00 -6.53 -1.50
C SER A 132 2.82 -7.70 -0.92
N PHE A 133 3.02 -7.72 0.39
CA PHE A 133 3.74 -8.83 1.04
C PHE A 133 2.93 -10.12 1.05
N CYS A 134 1.60 -10.09 1.11
CA CYS A 134 0.75 -11.28 0.97
C CYS A 134 0.75 -11.79 -0.49
N ALA A 135 0.57 -10.91 -1.47
CA ALA A 135 0.64 -11.27 -2.88
C ALA A 135 2.02 -11.83 -3.24
N GLY A 136 3.09 -11.18 -2.76
CA GLY A 136 4.47 -11.62 -2.99
C GLY A 136 4.79 -12.95 -2.32
N ALA A 137 4.33 -13.20 -1.09
CA ALA A 137 4.51 -14.47 -0.38
C ALA A 137 3.82 -15.62 -1.12
N ALA A 138 2.60 -15.39 -1.61
CA ALA A 138 1.88 -16.37 -2.43
C ALA A 138 2.64 -16.72 -3.71
N LYS A 139 3.18 -15.71 -4.42
CA LYS A 139 4.01 -15.92 -5.63
C LYS A 139 5.34 -16.60 -5.30
N ALA A 140 5.95 -16.31 -4.16
CA ALA A 140 7.14 -16.97 -3.64
C ALA A 140 6.87 -18.41 -3.15
N GLN A 141 5.62 -18.84 -3.05
CA GLN A 141 5.20 -20.11 -2.46
C GLN A 141 5.70 -20.26 -1.01
N GLN A 142 5.64 -19.17 -0.23
CA GLN A 142 6.13 -19.12 1.16
C GLN A 142 5.02 -18.68 2.10
N SER A 143 4.96 -19.31 3.28
CA SER A 143 4.17 -18.82 4.41
C SER A 143 4.85 -17.60 5.03
N LEU A 144 4.07 -16.58 5.41
CA LEU A 144 4.58 -15.45 6.18
C LEU A 144 4.87 -15.84 7.64
N CYS A 145 4.03 -16.68 8.21
CA CYS A 145 4.18 -17.27 9.54
C CYS A 145 3.44 -18.60 9.61
N GLU A 146 3.86 -19.49 10.49
CA GLU A 146 3.27 -20.81 10.70
C GLU A 146 2.97 -21.05 12.18
N ASN A 147 1.96 -21.85 12.46
CA ASN A 147 1.57 -22.22 13.83
C ASN A 147 1.49 -21.01 14.79
N SER A 148 2.40 -20.95 15.78
CA SER A 148 2.49 -19.89 16.80
C SER A 148 3.53 -18.81 16.50
N GLU A 149 4.14 -18.85 15.32
CA GLU A 149 5.14 -17.87 14.93
C GLU A 149 4.58 -16.44 14.91
N SER A 150 5.35 -15.53 15.44
CA SER A 150 5.06 -14.10 15.40
C SER A 150 5.51 -13.48 14.08
N LEU A 151 4.78 -12.42 13.64
CA LEU A 151 5.11 -11.66 12.44
C LEU A 151 5.11 -10.17 12.76
N GLN A 152 6.20 -9.50 12.46
CA GLN A 152 6.24 -8.04 12.50
C GLN A 152 6.35 -7.44 11.10
N ILE A 153 5.55 -6.40 10.84
CA ILE A 153 5.60 -5.62 9.59
C ILE A 153 6.22 -4.26 9.89
N LEU A 154 7.37 -3.99 9.27
CA LEU A 154 8.12 -2.75 9.41
C LEU A 154 7.97 -1.89 8.15
N PRO A 155 7.50 -0.63 8.26
CA PRO A 155 7.48 0.28 7.13
C PRO A 155 8.86 0.94 6.96
N ALA A 156 9.25 1.25 5.74
CA ALA A 156 10.34 2.17 5.40
C ALA A 156 11.40 2.32 6.51
N VAL A 157 12.25 1.34 6.66
CA VAL A 157 13.19 1.25 7.80
C VAL A 157 14.20 2.40 7.74
N HIS A 158 14.26 3.18 8.82
CA HIS A 158 15.14 4.34 8.93
C HIS A 158 16.33 4.09 9.84
N SER A 159 16.30 3.04 10.68
CA SER A 159 17.42 2.72 11.57
C SER A 159 17.73 1.22 11.57
N ARG A 160 19.02 0.91 11.63
CA ARG A 160 19.53 -0.45 11.79
C ARG A 160 19.05 -1.06 13.12
N GLU A 161 19.10 -0.29 14.19
CA GLU A 161 18.70 -0.70 15.55
C GLU A 161 17.24 -1.21 15.60
N ALA A 162 16.32 -0.55 14.90
CA ALA A 162 14.91 -0.97 14.86
C ALA A 162 14.74 -2.35 14.22
N VAL A 163 15.54 -2.67 13.21
CA VAL A 163 15.52 -4.00 12.57
C VAL A 163 16.18 -5.04 13.48
N GLU A 164 17.32 -4.72 14.09
CA GLU A 164 18.00 -5.62 15.02
C GLU A 164 17.10 -5.98 16.20
N THR A 165 16.43 -4.99 16.80
CA THR A 165 15.44 -5.22 17.85
C THR A 165 14.30 -6.12 17.38
N ALA A 166 13.78 -5.88 16.17
CA ALA A 166 12.71 -6.69 15.62
C ALA A 166 13.14 -8.15 15.34
N LEU A 167 14.36 -8.35 14.85
CA LEU A 167 14.94 -9.69 14.65
C LEU A 167 15.13 -10.48 15.95
N GLU A 168 15.27 -9.79 17.08
CA GLU A 168 15.40 -10.41 18.41
C GLU A 168 14.04 -10.76 19.04
N GLN A 169 12.97 -10.08 18.63
CA GLN A 169 11.65 -10.16 19.27
C GLN A 169 10.61 -10.97 18.50
N PHE A 170 10.80 -11.13 17.21
CA PHE A 170 9.80 -11.75 16.32
C PHE A 170 10.42 -12.83 15.45
N ASP A 171 9.66 -13.90 15.21
CA ASP A 171 10.10 -15.04 14.40
C ASP A 171 10.22 -14.67 12.93
N ASN A 172 9.36 -13.78 12.43
CA ASN A 172 9.32 -13.39 11.03
C ASN A 172 9.16 -11.88 10.87
N LEU A 173 9.81 -11.31 9.86
CA LEU A 173 9.70 -9.89 9.54
C LEU A 173 9.29 -9.67 8.08
N VAL A 174 8.42 -8.69 7.89
CA VAL A 174 8.17 -8.05 6.59
C VAL A 174 8.75 -6.64 6.64
N VAL A 175 9.81 -6.38 5.89
CA VAL A 175 10.42 -5.05 5.80
C VAL A 175 9.98 -4.40 4.50
N MET A 176 8.99 -3.50 4.56
CA MET A 176 8.45 -2.80 3.40
C MET A 176 9.26 -1.57 3.03
N LYS A 177 9.24 -1.18 1.75
CA LYS A 177 9.92 0.02 1.20
C LYS A 177 11.43 0.00 1.49
N ALA A 178 12.02 -1.19 1.47
CA ALA A 178 13.39 -1.44 1.86
C ALA A 178 14.44 -0.88 0.88
N GLY A 179 14.05 -0.49 -0.35
CA GLY A 179 15.00 -0.15 -1.41
C GLY A 179 16.14 0.78 -1.00
N ARG A 180 15.84 1.85 -0.25
CA ARG A 180 16.87 2.79 0.24
C ARG A 180 17.72 2.23 1.38
N ALA A 181 17.19 1.26 2.12
CA ALA A 181 17.86 0.66 3.27
C ALA A 181 18.74 -0.53 2.88
N MET A 182 18.64 -1.05 1.64
CA MET A 182 19.38 -2.24 1.20
C MET A 182 20.89 -2.12 1.38
N ALA A 183 21.45 -0.93 1.26
CA ALA A 183 22.88 -0.69 1.45
C ALA A 183 23.42 -1.13 2.82
N TRP A 184 22.61 -1.05 3.87
CA TRP A 184 22.96 -1.50 5.22
C TRP A 184 22.21 -2.76 5.65
N LEU A 185 21.02 -3.04 5.09
CA LEU A 185 20.25 -4.25 5.39
C LEU A 185 20.97 -5.52 4.93
N LEU A 186 21.52 -5.54 3.72
CA LEU A 186 22.24 -6.71 3.20
C LEU A 186 23.44 -7.10 4.07
N PRO A 187 24.34 -6.18 4.46
CA PRO A 187 25.41 -6.48 5.43
C PRO A 187 24.86 -7.02 6.75
N LEU A 188 23.81 -6.41 7.31
CA LEU A 188 23.19 -6.88 8.56
C LEU A 188 22.66 -8.32 8.43
N LEU A 189 21.91 -8.62 7.37
CA LEU A 189 21.37 -9.97 7.15
C LEU A 189 22.49 -11.01 6.98
N ARG A 190 23.59 -10.63 6.33
CA ARG A 190 24.78 -11.50 6.20
C ARG A 190 25.47 -11.73 7.54
N GLU A 191 25.67 -10.67 8.34
CA GLU A 191 26.24 -10.75 9.70
C GLU A 191 25.42 -11.66 10.63
N ARG A 192 24.09 -11.65 10.47
CA ARG A 192 23.16 -12.47 11.27
C ARG A 192 22.89 -13.87 10.68
N GLY A 193 23.50 -14.23 9.56
CA GLY A 193 23.26 -15.54 8.90
C GLY A 193 21.88 -15.66 8.23
N LEU A 194 21.14 -14.55 8.08
CA LEU A 194 19.73 -14.54 7.62
C LEU A 194 19.59 -14.36 6.11
N LEU A 195 20.67 -14.20 5.36
CA LEU A 195 20.61 -13.88 3.94
C LEU A 195 19.87 -14.97 3.13
N GLU A 196 20.17 -16.24 3.39
CA GLU A 196 19.52 -17.40 2.73
C GLU A 196 18.07 -17.61 3.21
N HIS A 197 17.69 -17.03 4.33
CA HIS A 197 16.34 -17.04 4.91
C HIS A 197 15.52 -15.79 4.53
N THR A 198 16.06 -14.97 3.62
CA THR A 198 15.43 -13.74 3.17
C THR A 198 15.01 -13.84 1.71
N THR A 199 13.76 -13.55 1.45
CA THR A 199 13.23 -13.40 0.08
C THR A 199 12.94 -11.94 -0.21
N MET A 200 13.48 -11.44 -1.32
CA MET A 200 13.16 -10.12 -1.84
C MET A 200 11.95 -10.20 -2.77
N LEU A 201 11.00 -9.33 -2.52
CA LEU A 201 9.85 -9.03 -3.35
C LEU A 201 10.06 -7.61 -3.92
N ARG A 202 10.21 -7.48 -5.22
CA ARG A 202 10.33 -6.18 -5.89
C ARG A 202 9.24 -6.03 -6.93
N ASP A 203 8.53 -4.90 -6.89
CA ASP A 203 7.52 -4.52 -7.88
C ASP A 203 6.45 -5.61 -8.13
N VAL A 204 5.97 -6.25 -7.07
CA VAL A 204 5.01 -7.39 -7.13
C VAL A 204 3.81 -7.04 -8.00
N GLY A 205 3.52 -7.92 -8.99
CA GLY A 205 2.44 -7.75 -9.95
C GLY A 205 2.68 -6.70 -11.04
N MET A 206 3.85 -6.08 -11.08
CA MET A 206 4.25 -5.08 -12.10
C MET A 206 5.18 -5.70 -13.15
N PRO A 207 5.36 -5.08 -14.34
CA PRO A 207 6.25 -5.61 -15.39
C PRO A 207 7.70 -5.81 -14.97
N SER A 208 8.17 -5.10 -13.93
CA SER A 208 9.52 -5.20 -13.35
C SER A 208 9.58 -6.14 -12.15
N GLU A 209 8.57 -7.01 -11.96
CA GLU A 209 8.53 -7.95 -10.84
C GLU A 209 9.80 -8.79 -10.74
N TYR A 210 10.29 -8.90 -9.51
CA TYR A 210 11.32 -9.86 -9.15
C TYR A 210 11.02 -10.46 -7.78
N ILE A 211 11.10 -11.76 -7.69
CA ILE A 211 10.94 -12.53 -6.44
C ILE A 211 12.12 -13.50 -6.35
N GLY A 212 12.93 -13.36 -5.30
CA GLY A 212 14.11 -14.19 -5.15
C GLY A 212 15.11 -13.67 -4.11
N LYS A 213 16.39 -13.98 -4.31
CA LYS A 213 17.46 -13.58 -3.40
C LYS A 213 17.58 -12.06 -3.30
N PRO A 214 17.88 -11.51 -2.10
CA PRO A 214 17.86 -10.07 -1.86
C PRO A 214 19.06 -9.31 -2.48
N GLU A 215 20.02 -9.99 -3.06
CA GLU A 215 21.27 -9.40 -3.58
C GLU A 215 21.14 -8.86 -5.01
N LEU A 216 20.02 -9.05 -5.69
CA LEU A 216 19.85 -8.62 -7.08
C LEU A 216 19.35 -7.17 -7.20
N GLU A 217 20.22 -6.30 -7.64
CA GLU A 217 19.90 -4.91 -8.00
C GLU A 217 19.13 -4.80 -9.35
N PRO A 218 18.45 -3.68 -9.65
CA PRO A 218 18.30 -2.50 -8.81
C PRO A 218 17.21 -2.67 -7.75
N TYR A 219 17.28 -1.88 -6.67
CA TYR A 219 16.26 -1.83 -5.63
C TYR A 219 15.29 -0.68 -5.89
N SER A 220 14.00 -1.01 -6.06
CA SER A 220 12.94 -0.01 -6.25
C SER A 220 12.37 0.48 -4.90
N TYR A 221 11.54 1.53 -4.96
CA TYR A 221 10.74 1.95 -3.81
C TYR A 221 9.81 0.82 -3.30
N PHE A 222 9.32 -0.04 -4.20
CA PHE A 222 8.44 -1.17 -3.88
C PHE A 222 9.20 -2.44 -3.50
N THR A 223 10.47 -2.34 -3.10
CA THR A 223 11.22 -3.47 -2.55
C THR A 223 10.72 -3.78 -1.15
N THR A 224 10.35 -5.05 -0.93
CA THR A 224 9.96 -5.61 0.36
C THR A 224 10.81 -6.85 0.63
N LEU A 225 11.26 -7.04 1.86
CA LEU A 225 11.95 -8.26 2.28
C LEU A 225 11.01 -9.08 3.17
N LEU A 226 10.95 -10.38 2.90
CA LEU A 226 10.41 -11.39 3.81
C LEU A 226 11.61 -12.07 4.48
N ILE A 227 11.74 -11.94 5.79
CA ILE A 227 12.83 -12.51 6.58
C ILE A 227 12.25 -13.55 7.53
N LYS A 228 12.72 -14.78 7.41
CA LYS A 228 12.39 -15.90 8.29
C LYS A 228 13.48 -16.04 9.34
N GLY A 229 13.13 -15.82 10.61
CA GLY A 229 14.06 -15.88 11.74
C GLY A 229 13.91 -17.13 12.63
N GLY A 230 12.80 -17.87 12.50
CA GLY A 230 12.52 -19.05 13.32
C GLY A 230 13.49 -20.22 13.07
N ASP A 231 13.97 -20.81 14.15
CA ASP A 231 14.83 -22.02 14.24
C ASP A 231 16.11 -21.98 13.39
N LEU A 232 16.98 -21.00 13.66
CA LEU A 232 18.41 -21.04 13.32
C LEU A 232 19.20 -21.74 14.41
#